data_e73f912e341fdcf5e0f124a86d73d157
#
_entry.id   e73f912e341fdcf5e0f124a86d73d157
#
_cell.length_a   1.000
_cell.length_b   1.000
_cell.length_c   1.000
_cell.angle_alpha   90.00
_cell.angle_beta   90.00
_cell.angle_gamma   90.00
#
_symmetry.space_group_name_H-M   'P 1'
#
loop_
_entity.id
_entity.type
_entity.pdbx_description
1 polymer ?
#
loop_
_entity_poly.entity_id
_entity_poly.type
_entity_poly.pdbx_seq_one_letter_code
_entity_poly.pdbx_strand_id
1 'polypeptide(L)'
;MRISKVIAGMALLGVAIGLSPAISFDGSRAPEATTVPLPDGTPSPAAGTPSNATPLVAVPGAPPVAPLTLPPRSAMPPTPLEAFRSGTQALRQGRTEQGVKDLEYAAEQGVPGAIWKLGRMYADGDGVKINKPRAYDYFRRLTAMHGDDSAGMPNARYLANAFVALGLYHLDGIPGTLKADPNVAREMFRYAAAYYADPEAQYYLGRIYLMGKGAPKDAIQAARWLRLSANKGEHRAQALLGGMLFKGEDVSRQAALGLFWLIVAKDAAGPDENWITDMYTSALAQANESERAMARKYLEDWLKNRRE
;
A
#
# COMPACT_ATOMS: atom_id res chain seq x y z
N MET A 1 -6.64 -23.60 -2.82
CA MET A 1 -5.58 -24.52 -3.31
C MET A 1 -6.05 -25.10 -4.62
N ARG A 2 -5.75 -24.44 -5.72
CA ARG A 2 -6.07 -24.92 -7.07
C ARG A 2 -4.82 -24.76 -7.93
N ILE A 3 -4.03 -25.81 -8.00
CA ILE A 3 -3.00 -25.98 -9.02
C ILE A 3 -3.59 -27.02 -9.98
N SER A 4 -4.13 -26.59 -11.09
CA SER A 4 -4.32 -27.41 -12.28
C SER A 4 -4.91 -26.60 -13.43
N LYS A 5 -4.20 -26.70 -14.56
CA LYS A 5 -4.62 -26.43 -15.93
C LYS A 5 -4.71 -24.97 -16.34
N VAL A 6 -3.78 -24.56 -17.20
CA VAL A 6 -4.06 -24.07 -18.56
C VAL A 6 -2.75 -23.95 -19.34
N ILE A 7 -2.67 -24.67 -20.45
CA ILE A 7 -1.70 -24.49 -21.54
C ILE A 7 -2.49 -23.82 -22.67
N ALA A 8 -1.95 -22.79 -23.25
CA ALA A 8 -1.97 -22.40 -24.67
C ALA A 8 -2.11 -20.89 -24.91
N GLY A 9 -1.27 -20.37 -25.78
CA GLY A 9 -1.58 -19.21 -26.63
C GLY A 9 -0.60 -18.03 -26.66
N MET A 10 0.20 -17.97 -27.72
CA MET A 10 1.26 -17.03 -28.13
C MET A 10 0.83 -15.57 -28.34
N ALA A 11 1.75 -14.62 -28.15
CA ALA A 11 2.30 -13.80 -29.24
C ALA A 11 3.40 -12.83 -28.80
N LEU A 12 4.39 -12.63 -29.67
CA LEU A 12 5.66 -11.91 -29.56
C LEU A 12 5.51 -10.38 -29.67
N LEU A 13 6.39 -9.67 -28.94
CA LEU A 13 6.98 -8.41 -29.44
C LEU A 13 8.37 -8.22 -28.82
N GLY A 14 9.39 -8.30 -29.64
CA GLY A 14 10.79 -8.10 -29.29
C GLY A 14 11.21 -6.63 -29.43
N VAL A 15 12.05 -6.17 -28.51
CA VAL A 15 12.91 -5.00 -28.72
C VAL A 15 14.29 -5.34 -28.17
N ALA A 16 15.29 -5.27 -29.06
CA ALA A 16 16.69 -5.48 -28.75
C ALA A 16 17.35 -4.19 -28.25
N ILE A 17 18.10 -4.25 -27.15
CA ILE A 17 19.04 -3.18 -26.75
C ILE A 17 20.31 -3.79 -26.16
N GLY A 18 21.44 -3.13 -26.52
CA GLY A 18 22.82 -3.58 -26.41
C GLY A 18 23.43 -3.81 -25.02
N LEU A 19 24.52 -4.55 -25.03
CA LEU A 19 25.29 -5.02 -23.88
C LEU A 19 26.20 -3.97 -23.25
N SER A 20 26.22 -3.94 -21.90
CA SER A 20 27.31 -3.36 -21.07
C SER A 20 27.58 -4.24 -19.83
N PRO A 21 28.79 -4.16 -19.21
CA PRO A 21 29.34 -5.25 -18.40
C PRO A 21 28.66 -5.45 -17.04
N ALA A 22 28.62 -6.72 -16.60
CA ALA A 22 28.01 -7.21 -15.37
C ALA A 22 28.71 -6.66 -14.11
N ILE A 23 27.91 -6.07 -13.20
CA ILE A 23 28.31 -5.78 -11.82
C ILE A 23 27.69 -6.86 -10.92
N SER A 24 28.56 -7.57 -10.18
CA SER A 24 28.16 -8.58 -9.20
C SER A 24 27.44 -7.90 -8.03
N PHE A 25 26.20 -8.32 -7.73
CA PHE A 25 25.38 -7.80 -6.63
C PHE A 25 25.48 -8.75 -5.43
N ASP A 26 26.20 -8.31 -4.38
CA ASP A 26 26.19 -8.92 -3.06
C ASP A 26 25.02 -8.33 -2.23
N GLY A 27 24.04 -9.18 -1.90
CA GLY A 27 22.78 -8.82 -1.25
C GLY A 27 22.86 -8.56 0.25
N SER A 28 24.06 -8.38 0.86
CA SER A 28 24.25 -8.42 2.31
C SER A 28 24.27 -7.06 3.03
N ARG A 29 24.11 -5.91 2.33
CA ARG A 29 24.04 -4.59 2.99
C ARG A 29 22.67 -3.96 2.87
N ALA A 30 21.96 -3.90 4.00
CA ALA A 30 20.83 -3.00 4.19
C ALA A 30 21.32 -1.54 4.08
N PRO A 31 20.55 -0.60 3.49
CA PRO A 31 20.91 0.81 3.51
C PRO A 31 20.96 1.29 4.96
N GLU A 32 22.09 1.85 5.38
CA GLU A 32 22.23 2.54 6.65
C GLU A 32 21.22 3.68 6.70
N ALA A 33 20.34 3.64 7.71
CA ALA A 33 19.48 4.75 8.04
C ALA A 33 20.37 5.90 8.50
N THR A 34 20.42 6.97 7.72
CA THR A 34 21.05 8.23 8.13
C THR A 34 20.20 8.80 9.26
N THR A 35 20.62 8.58 10.49
CA THR A 35 20.04 9.20 11.69
C THR A 35 20.38 10.68 11.66
N VAL A 36 19.38 11.52 11.44
CA VAL A 36 19.45 12.95 11.73
C VAL A 36 19.34 13.08 13.24
N PRO A 37 20.28 13.74 13.95
CA PRO A 37 20.18 13.92 15.39
C PRO A 37 19.03 14.88 15.73
N LEU A 38 18.14 14.45 16.64
CA LEU A 38 17.15 15.30 17.30
C LEU A 38 17.87 16.18 18.33
N PRO A 39 17.47 17.45 18.52
CA PRO A 39 18.02 18.29 19.55
C PRO A 39 17.54 17.85 20.93
N ASP A 40 18.50 17.72 21.87
CA ASP A 40 18.28 17.48 23.28
C ASP A 40 17.48 18.60 23.93
N GLY A 41 16.54 18.25 24.78
CA GLY A 41 15.99 19.19 25.72
C GLY A 41 14.51 19.04 26.07
N THR A 42 14.15 18.04 26.89
CA THR A 42 13.00 18.19 27.79
C THR A 42 13.27 17.50 29.12
N PRO A 43 13.01 18.17 30.27
CA PRO A 43 13.17 17.56 31.56
C PRO A 43 12.01 16.61 31.89
N SER A 44 12.38 15.45 32.41
CA SER A 44 11.48 14.43 32.96
C SER A 44 10.69 14.99 34.14
N PRO A 45 9.37 14.83 34.24
CA PRO A 45 8.65 15.11 35.47
C PRO A 45 8.80 13.92 36.42
N ALA A 46 9.25 14.25 37.64
CA ALA A 46 9.42 13.36 38.76
C ALA A 46 8.12 12.68 39.19
N ALA A 47 8.26 11.40 39.61
CA ALA A 47 7.20 10.61 40.19
C ALA A 47 6.67 11.28 41.49
N GLY A 48 5.43 11.76 41.42
CA GLY A 48 4.66 12.21 42.58
C GLY A 48 3.98 11.01 43.27
N THR A 49 4.31 10.79 44.51
CA THR A 49 3.65 9.85 45.44
C THR A 49 2.15 10.19 45.60
N PRO A 50 1.26 9.20 45.80
CA PRO A 50 -0.14 9.45 46.04
C PRO A 50 -0.37 10.05 47.42
N SER A 51 -0.89 11.27 47.45
CA SER A 51 -1.34 11.94 48.67
C SER A 51 -2.66 11.33 49.18
N ASN A 52 -2.71 11.05 50.46
CA ASN A 52 -3.87 10.54 51.20
C ASN A 52 -5.14 11.34 50.90
N ALA A 53 -6.17 10.64 50.43
CA ALA A 53 -7.53 11.16 50.36
C ALA A 53 -8.07 11.29 51.81
N THR A 54 -8.32 12.51 52.25
CA THR A 54 -9.11 12.81 53.46
C THR A 54 -10.56 12.36 53.23
N PRO A 55 -11.24 11.71 54.19
CA PRO A 55 -12.62 11.35 54.03
C PRO A 55 -13.48 12.62 54.09
N LEU A 56 -14.31 12.81 53.07
CA LEU A 56 -15.33 13.86 53.02
C LEU A 56 -16.35 13.62 54.13
N VAL A 57 -16.35 14.50 55.10
CA VAL A 57 -17.41 14.61 56.14
C VAL A 57 -18.73 14.92 55.44
N ALA A 58 -19.71 14.05 55.56
CA ALA A 58 -21.06 14.24 55.06
C ALA A 58 -21.70 15.46 55.77
N VAL A 59 -22.11 16.47 55.01
CA VAL A 59 -22.90 17.58 55.48
C VAL A 59 -24.36 17.16 55.58
N PRO A 60 -24.98 17.14 56.78
CA PRO A 60 -26.39 16.77 56.93
C PRO A 60 -27.25 17.89 56.36
N GLY A 61 -28.11 17.59 55.37
CA GLY A 61 -29.13 18.50 54.89
C GLY A 61 -29.10 18.87 53.37
N ALA A 62 -28.23 18.28 52.56
CA ALA A 62 -28.35 18.47 51.13
C ALA A 62 -29.51 17.62 50.55
N PRO A 63 -30.39 18.20 49.71
CA PRO A 63 -31.44 17.44 49.06
C PRO A 63 -30.79 16.36 48.16
N PRO A 64 -31.43 15.17 47.98
CA PRO A 64 -30.90 14.15 47.13
C PRO A 64 -30.71 14.68 45.71
N VAL A 65 -29.45 14.65 45.24
CA VAL A 65 -29.16 15.00 43.86
C VAL A 65 -29.83 13.90 42.99
N ALA A 66 -30.86 14.34 42.24
CA ALA A 66 -31.51 13.43 41.28
C ALA A 66 -30.41 12.85 40.35
N PRO A 67 -30.46 11.52 40.08
CA PRO A 67 -29.52 10.94 39.15
C PRO A 67 -29.63 11.66 37.79
N LEU A 68 -28.53 12.17 37.30
CA LEU A 68 -28.44 12.72 35.93
C LEU A 68 -28.85 11.62 34.97
N THR A 69 -30.12 11.60 34.59
CA THR A 69 -30.63 10.75 33.52
C THR A 69 -30.03 11.30 32.23
N LEU A 70 -28.98 10.64 31.73
CA LEU A 70 -28.48 10.90 30.37
C LEU A 70 -29.65 10.74 29.39
N PRO A 71 -29.84 11.66 28.45
CA PRO A 71 -30.91 11.52 27.45
C PRO A 71 -30.78 10.18 26.75
N PRO A 72 -31.89 9.55 26.34
CA PRO A 72 -31.87 8.26 25.66
C PRO A 72 -30.92 8.37 24.44
N ARG A 73 -30.08 7.36 24.23
CA ARG A 73 -29.01 7.32 23.22
C ARG A 73 -29.51 7.66 21.80
N SER A 74 -30.81 7.48 21.54
CA SER A 74 -31.48 7.84 20.29
C SER A 74 -31.67 9.35 20.07
N ALA A 75 -31.45 10.19 21.09
CA ALA A 75 -31.60 11.66 21.00
C ALA A 75 -30.25 12.39 20.79
N MET A 76 -29.11 11.66 20.87
CA MET A 76 -27.81 12.22 20.59
C MET A 76 -27.43 11.96 19.13
N PRO A 77 -26.83 12.94 18.41
CA PRO A 77 -26.29 12.68 17.10
C PRO A 77 -25.24 11.56 17.19
N PRO A 78 -25.13 10.69 16.18
CA PRO A 78 -24.17 9.58 16.21
C PRO A 78 -22.75 10.15 16.34
N THR A 79 -21.90 9.47 17.11
CA THR A 79 -20.48 9.82 17.13
C THR A 79 -19.87 9.60 15.73
N PRO A 80 -18.81 10.32 15.38
CA PRO A 80 -18.16 10.15 14.06
C PRO A 80 -17.79 8.70 13.75
N LEU A 81 -17.35 7.95 14.75
CA LEU A 81 -17.02 6.53 14.59
C LEU A 81 -18.25 5.63 14.42
N GLU A 82 -19.34 5.95 15.12
CA GLU A 82 -20.62 5.26 14.93
C GLU A 82 -21.17 5.52 13.52
N ALA A 83 -21.11 6.76 13.04
CA ALA A 83 -21.50 7.10 11.68
C ALA A 83 -20.64 6.36 10.64
N PHE A 84 -19.33 6.24 10.84
CA PHE A 84 -18.46 5.45 9.96
C PHE A 84 -18.88 3.97 9.93
N ARG A 85 -19.18 3.37 11.08
CA ARG A 85 -19.65 1.98 11.18
C ARG A 85 -21.01 1.80 10.52
N SER A 86 -21.98 2.69 10.82
CA SER A 86 -23.32 2.70 10.21
C SER A 86 -23.22 2.84 8.68
N GLY A 87 -22.46 3.78 8.19
CA GLY A 87 -22.25 4.00 6.76
C GLY A 87 -21.65 2.78 6.05
N THR A 88 -20.64 2.17 6.66
CA THR A 88 -20.04 0.94 6.12
C THR A 88 -21.04 -0.22 6.10
N GLN A 89 -21.86 -0.36 7.14
CA GLN A 89 -22.92 -1.37 7.20
C GLN A 89 -24.02 -1.13 6.18
N ALA A 90 -24.45 0.12 6.02
CA ALA A 90 -25.47 0.51 5.03
C ALA A 90 -25.03 0.17 3.61
N LEU A 91 -23.75 0.45 3.26
CA LEU A 91 -23.17 0.06 1.95
C LEU A 91 -23.21 -1.46 1.73
N ARG A 92 -22.83 -2.27 2.73
CA ARG A 92 -22.89 -3.75 2.64
C ARG A 92 -24.32 -4.28 2.44
N GLN A 93 -25.31 -3.52 2.87
CA GLN A 93 -26.74 -3.86 2.72
C GLN A 93 -27.37 -3.27 1.45
N GLY A 94 -26.57 -2.66 0.56
CA GLY A 94 -27.07 -2.02 -0.66
C GLY A 94 -27.77 -0.68 -0.44
N ARG A 95 -27.80 -0.16 0.79
CA ARG A 95 -28.39 1.16 1.12
C ARG A 95 -27.36 2.27 0.87
N THR A 96 -27.03 2.48 -0.41
CA THR A 96 -25.89 3.30 -0.81
C THR A 96 -26.02 4.77 -0.40
N GLU A 97 -27.17 5.40 -0.61
CA GLU A 97 -27.39 6.82 -0.27
C GLU A 97 -27.20 7.07 1.22
N GLN A 98 -27.77 6.23 2.07
CA GLN A 98 -27.58 6.34 3.52
C GLN A 98 -26.13 6.09 3.89
N GLY A 99 -25.48 5.09 3.27
CA GLY A 99 -24.10 4.77 3.51
C GLY A 99 -23.14 5.93 3.18
N VAL A 100 -23.35 6.59 2.03
CA VAL A 100 -22.57 7.77 1.62
C VAL A 100 -22.80 8.92 2.60
N LYS A 101 -24.05 9.21 2.97
CA LYS A 101 -24.37 10.29 3.91
C LYS A 101 -23.70 10.11 5.27
N ASP A 102 -23.75 8.90 5.82
CA ASP A 102 -23.13 8.59 7.11
C ASP A 102 -21.58 8.69 7.01
N LEU A 103 -21.01 8.24 5.89
CA LEU A 103 -19.57 8.37 5.64
C LEU A 103 -19.14 9.83 5.43
N GLU A 104 -19.94 10.66 4.74
CA GLU A 104 -19.66 12.09 4.56
C GLU A 104 -19.63 12.80 5.92
N TYR A 105 -20.61 12.58 6.78
CA TYR A 105 -20.59 13.09 8.14
C TYR A 105 -19.33 12.66 8.91
N ALA A 106 -19.00 11.37 8.90
CA ALA A 106 -17.79 10.87 9.57
C ALA A 106 -16.51 11.48 8.99
N ALA A 107 -16.45 11.65 7.67
CA ALA A 107 -15.31 12.26 6.98
C ALA A 107 -15.17 13.76 7.32
N GLU A 108 -16.27 14.49 7.42
CA GLU A 108 -16.26 15.89 7.86
C GLU A 108 -15.69 16.06 9.26
N GLN A 109 -15.94 15.08 10.13
CA GLN A 109 -15.38 15.01 11.48
C GLN A 109 -13.94 14.43 11.51
N GLY A 110 -13.31 14.20 10.36
CA GLY A 110 -11.90 13.78 10.25
C GLY A 110 -11.65 12.28 10.46
N VAL A 111 -12.65 11.40 10.41
CA VAL A 111 -12.42 9.95 10.55
C VAL A 111 -11.64 9.42 9.35
N PRO A 112 -10.38 8.95 9.51
CA PRO A 112 -9.50 8.59 8.39
C PRO A 112 -10.09 7.50 7.50
N GLY A 113 -10.71 6.47 8.08
CA GLY A 113 -11.34 5.39 7.35
C GLY A 113 -12.54 5.84 6.49
N ALA A 114 -13.29 6.86 6.93
CA ALA A 114 -14.40 7.42 6.17
C ALA A 114 -13.91 8.25 4.99
N ILE A 115 -12.90 9.10 5.21
CA ILE A 115 -12.26 9.90 4.16
C ILE A 115 -11.68 8.98 3.08
N TRP A 116 -10.93 7.95 3.49
CA TRP A 116 -10.37 6.96 2.57
C TRP A 116 -11.44 6.20 1.79
N LYS A 117 -12.50 5.72 2.47
CA LYS A 117 -13.57 4.94 1.83
C LYS A 117 -14.30 5.78 0.76
N LEU A 118 -14.62 7.04 1.05
CA LEU A 118 -15.22 7.94 0.07
C LEU A 118 -14.28 8.21 -1.11
N GLY A 119 -12.98 8.44 -0.83
CA GLY A 119 -11.98 8.59 -1.88
C GLY A 119 -11.98 7.39 -2.84
N ARG A 120 -12.00 6.17 -2.31
CA ARG A 120 -12.08 4.93 -3.10
C ARG A 120 -13.38 4.80 -3.87
N MET A 121 -14.51 5.06 -3.23
CA MET A 121 -15.83 5.00 -3.89
C MET A 121 -15.90 5.93 -5.10
N TYR A 122 -15.42 7.18 -4.99
CA TYR A 122 -15.39 8.11 -6.12
C TYR A 122 -14.31 7.78 -7.16
N ALA A 123 -13.22 7.11 -6.77
CA ALA A 123 -12.19 6.66 -7.71
C ALA A 123 -12.67 5.50 -8.58
N ASP A 124 -13.31 4.51 -7.95
CA ASP A 124 -13.67 3.22 -8.56
C ASP A 124 -15.11 3.19 -9.09
N GLY A 125 -15.97 4.10 -8.65
CA GLY A 125 -17.39 4.10 -8.98
C GLY A 125 -18.21 3.10 -8.15
N ASP A 126 -17.72 2.71 -6.96
CA ASP A 126 -18.38 1.76 -6.08
C ASP A 126 -19.59 2.42 -5.38
N GLY A 127 -20.79 2.18 -5.93
CA GLY A 127 -22.05 2.73 -5.43
C GLY A 127 -22.27 4.22 -5.71
N VAL A 128 -21.32 4.91 -6.32
CA VAL A 128 -21.41 6.30 -6.75
C VAL A 128 -20.82 6.47 -8.15
N LYS A 129 -21.20 7.53 -8.86
CA LYS A 129 -20.59 7.83 -10.16
C LYS A 129 -19.11 8.17 -9.99
N ILE A 130 -18.24 7.60 -10.82
CA ILE A 130 -16.81 7.93 -10.87
C ILE A 130 -16.60 9.44 -10.93
N ASN A 131 -15.77 9.95 -10.00
CA ASN A 131 -15.39 11.36 -9.93
C ASN A 131 -13.95 11.48 -9.44
N LYS A 132 -13.00 11.40 -10.36
CA LYS A 132 -11.56 11.47 -10.04
C LYS A 132 -11.14 12.75 -9.32
N PRO A 133 -11.63 13.96 -9.69
CA PRO A 133 -11.36 15.19 -8.92
C PRO A 133 -11.78 15.06 -7.45
N ARG A 134 -13.00 14.57 -7.20
CA ARG A 134 -13.51 14.40 -5.82
C ARG A 134 -12.73 13.34 -5.04
N ALA A 135 -12.36 12.24 -5.71
CA ALA A 135 -11.49 11.21 -5.12
C ALA A 135 -10.12 11.79 -4.72
N TYR A 136 -9.50 12.57 -5.62
CA TYR A 136 -8.24 13.26 -5.37
C TYR A 136 -8.34 14.18 -4.14
N ASP A 137 -9.42 14.96 -4.02
CA ASP A 137 -9.63 15.85 -2.88
C ASP A 137 -9.76 15.10 -1.57
N TYR A 138 -10.46 13.96 -1.52
CA TYR A 138 -10.52 13.12 -0.33
C TYR A 138 -9.14 12.58 0.07
N PHE A 139 -8.37 12.04 -0.88
CA PHE A 139 -7.03 11.53 -0.57
C PHE A 139 -6.07 12.64 -0.13
N ARG A 140 -6.11 13.81 -0.78
CA ARG A 140 -5.33 14.98 -0.38
C ARG A 140 -5.71 15.46 1.02
N ARG A 141 -7.00 15.50 1.33
CA ARG A 141 -7.49 15.85 2.68
C ARG A 141 -7.00 14.85 3.73
N LEU A 142 -7.06 13.55 3.43
CA LEU A 142 -6.59 12.51 4.34
C LEU A 142 -5.10 12.68 4.66
N THR A 143 -4.26 12.85 3.65
CA THR A 143 -2.82 13.05 3.86
C THR A 143 -2.48 14.37 4.52
N ALA A 144 -3.25 15.45 4.28
CA ALA A 144 -3.04 16.74 4.95
C ALA A 144 -3.41 16.72 6.44
N MET A 145 -4.42 15.93 6.83
CA MET A 145 -4.88 15.87 8.22
C MET A 145 -4.11 14.85 9.07
N HIS A 146 -3.59 13.79 8.47
CA HIS A 146 -3.06 12.62 9.15
C HIS A 146 -1.70 12.15 8.62
N GLY A 147 -1.08 12.90 7.69
CA GLY A 147 0.18 12.49 7.05
C GLY A 147 1.34 12.26 8.03
N ASP A 148 1.31 12.93 9.17
CA ASP A 148 2.31 12.82 10.23
C ASP A 148 2.01 11.69 11.24
N ASP A 149 0.87 10.99 11.09
CA ASP A 149 0.53 9.86 11.96
C ASP A 149 1.56 8.74 11.80
N SER A 150 1.97 8.16 12.94
CA SER A 150 2.96 7.07 12.96
C SER A 150 2.55 5.87 12.10
N ALA A 151 3.52 5.27 11.42
CA ALA A 151 3.32 4.07 10.62
C ALA A 151 2.79 2.85 11.44
N GLY A 152 2.93 2.87 12.76
CA GLY A 152 2.35 1.87 13.66
C GLY A 152 0.88 2.09 14.03
N MET A 153 0.27 3.20 13.63
CA MET A 153 -1.12 3.51 13.97
C MET A 153 -2.11 2.68 13.13
N PRO A 154 -3.32 2.38 13.65
CA PRO A 154 -4.33 1.59 12.94
C PRO A 154 -4.77 2.18 11.59
N ASN A 155 -4.63 3.49 11.40
CA ASN A 155 -4.97 4.23 10.18
C ASN A 155 -3.82 4.29 9.15
N ALA A 156 -2.61 3.82 9.49
CA ALA A 156 -1.43 3.86 8.61
C ALA A 156 -1.70 3.29 7.21
N ARG A 157 -2.47 2.19 7.13
CA ARG A 157 -2.86 1.59 5.83
C ARG A 157 -3.69 2.52 4.95
N TYR A 158 -4.56 3.36 5.54
CA TYR A 158 -5.37 4.31 4.77
C TYR A 158 -4.50 5.43 4.22
N LEU A 159 -3.51 5.86 5.00
CA LEU A 159 -2.54 6.89 4.61
C LEU A 159 -1.62 6.37 3.50
N ALA A 160 -1.05 5.18 3.66
CA ALA A 160 -0.24 4.56 2.62
C ALA A 160 -0.99 4.48 1.28
N ASN A 161 -2.22 3.94 1.31
CA ASN A 161 -3.07 3.86 0.11
C ASN A 161 -3.42 5.25 -0.46
N ALA A 162 -3.63 6.26 0.38
CA ALA A 162 -3.90 7.62 -0.09
C ALA A 162 -2.69 8.22 -0.80
N PHE A 163 -1.47 8.04 -0.27
CA PHE A 163 -0.24 8.45 -0.94
C PHE A 163 -0.04 7.72 -2.27
N VAL A 164 -0.35 6.42 -2.34
CA VAL A 164 -0.32 5.65 -3.60
C VAL A 164 -1.32 6.23 -4.60
N ALA A 165 -2.57 6.46 -4.19
CA ALA A 165 -3.59 7.03 -5.05
C ALA A 165 -3.22 8.43 -5.56
N LEU A 166 -2.69 9.30 -4.70
CA LEU A 166 -2.19 10.61 -5.09
C LEU A 166 -1.01 10.49 -6.06
N GLY A 167 -0.08 9.57 -5.81
CA GLY A 167 1.02 9.27 -6.73
C GLY A 167 0.52 8.88 -8.13
N LEU A 168 -0.50 8.04 -8.21
CA LEU A 168 -1.12 7.66 -9.50
C LEU A 168 -1.79 8.84 -10.20
N TYR A 169 -2.52 9.68 -9.46
CA TYR A 169 -3.11 10.88 -10.04
C TYR A 169 -2.07 11.88 -10.55
N HIS A 170 -0.94 12.02 -9.84
CA HIS A 170 0.18 12.84 -10.33
C HIS A 170 0.93 12.19 -11.49
N LEU A 171 0.97 10.85 -11.56
CA LEU A 171 1.61 10.17 -12.68
C LEU A 171 0.85 10.33 -14.01
N ASP A 172 -0.49 10.23 -13.94
CA ASP A 172 -1.36 10.22 -15.11
C ASP A 172 -2.06 11.57 -15.37
N GLY A 173 -2.19 12.39 -14.32
CA GLY A 173 -3.01 13.60 -14.33
C GLY A 173 -4.51 13.31 -14.20
N ILE A 174 -5.30 14.38 -14.04
CA ILE A 174 -6.77 14.35 -14.09
C ILE A 174 -7.19 15.43 -15.09
N PRO A 175 -7.81 15.08 -16.22
CA PRO A 175 -8.21 16.04 -17.25
C PRO A 175 -8.99 17.23 -16.66
N GLY A 176 -8.57 18.43 -16.99
CA GLY A 176 -9.19 19.68 -16.50
C GLY A 176 -8.98 20.02 -15.03
N THR A 177 -8.31 19.16 -14.24
CA THR A 177 -8.13 19.37 -12.78
C THR A 177 -6.66 19.31 -12.35
N LEU A 178 -5.93 18.30 -12.79
CA LEU A 178 -4.55 18.06 -12.35
C LEU A 178 -3.67 17.73 -13.53
N LYS A 179 -2.62 18.52 -13.75
CA LYS A 179 -1.57 18.20 -14.73
C LYS A 179 -0.70 17.07 -14.21
N ALA A 180 -0.34 16.13 -15.07
CA ALA A 180 0.60 15.07 -14.74
C ALA A 180 1.96 15.64 -14.32
N ASP A 181 2.49 15.16 -13.20
CA ASP A 181 3.83 15.46 -12.69
C ASP A 181 4.48 14.19 -12.12
N PRO A 182 5.25 13.46 -12.92
CA PRO A 182 5.92 12.24 -12.46
C PRO A 182 6.94 12.46 -11.32
N ASN A 183 7.48 13.68 -11.13
CA ASN A 183 8.38 13.95 -10.02
C ASN A 183 7.61 13.97 -8.70
N VAL A 184 6.44 14.64 -8.67
CA VAL A 184 5.56 14.62 -7.50
C VAL A 184 5.06 13.19 -7.24
N ALA A 185 4.67 12.45 -8.30
CA ALA A 185 4.28 11.04 -8.17
C ALA A 185 5.36 10.20 -7.48
N ARG A 186 6.63 10.35 -7.90
CA ARG A 186 7.77 9.66 -7.27
C ARG A 186 7.87 9.98 -5.78
N GLU A 187 7.75 11.24 -5.38
CA GLU A 187 7.83 11.62 -3.96
C GLU A 187 6.69 11.00 -3.14
N MET A 188 5.47 10.95 -3.67
CA MET A 188 4.34 10.30 -3.01
C MET A 188 4.60 8.79 -2.82
N PHE A 189 5.03 8.09 -3.88
CA PHE A 189 5.39 6.69 -3.77
C PHE A 189 6.59 6.46 -2.85
N ARG A 190 7.62 7.32 -2.90
CA ARG A 190 8.79 7.22 -2.03
C ARG A 190 8.39 7.34 -0.56
N TYR A 191 7.51 8.27 -0.23
CA TYR A 191 7.02 8.44 1.13
C TYR A 191 6.26 7.19 1.61
N ALA A 192 5.29 6.70 0.84
CA ALA A 192 4.54 5.49 1.19
C ALA A 192 5.44 4.23 1.24
N ALA A 193 6.38 4.10 0.32
CA ALA A 193 7.31 2.97 0.24
C ALA A 193 8.30 2.92 1.40
N ALA A 194 8.83 4.07 1.83
CA ALA A 194 9.86 4.16 2.86
C ALA A 194 9.26 4.24 4.27
N TYR A 195 8.25 5.09 4.48
CA TYR A 195 7.69 5.34 5.80
C TYR A 195 6.66 4.29 6.22
N TYR A 196 5.73 3.94 5.32
CA TYR A 196 4.71 2.91 5.60
C TYR A 196 5.14 1.52 5.13
N ALA A 197 6.26 1.40 4.46
CA ALA A 197 6.73 0.16 3.85
C ALA A 197 5.66 -0.50 2.93
N ASP A 198 4.82 0.31 2.29
CA ASP A 198 3.69 -0.15 1.48
C ASP A 198 4.17 -0.89 0.22
N PRO A 199 3.70 -2.12 -0.04
CA PRO A 199 4.18 -2.93 -1.16
C PRO A 199 3.77 -2.37 -2.52
N GLU A 200 2.60 -1.75 -2.64
CA GLU A 200 2.15 -1.16 -3.90
C GLU A 200 2.96 0.09 -4.24
N ALA A 201 3.25 0.93 -3.24
CA ALA A 201 4.15 2.08 -3.40
C ALA A 201 5.57 1.65 -3.82
N GLN A 202 6.10 0.59 -3.21
CA GLN A 202 7.39 0.00 -3.57
C GLN A 202 7.39 -0.50 -5.02
N TYR A 203 6.30 -1.12 -5.47
CA TYR A 203 6.14 -1.53 -6.87
C TYR A 203 6.15 -0.33 -7.83
N TYR A 204 5.37 0.72 -7.57
CA TYR A 204 5.34 1.89 -8.43
C TYR A 204 6.68 2.64 -8.45
N LEU A 205 7.35 2.72 -7.32
CA LEU A 205 8.68 3.32 -7.24
C LEU A 205 9.71 2.50 -8.05
N GLY A 206 9.65 1.17 -7.99
CA GLY A 206 10.42 0.29 -8.85
C GLY A 206 10.17 0.54 -10.34
N ARG A 207 8.91 0.71 -10.74
CA ARG A 207 8.53 1.05 -12.12
C ARG A 207 9.07 2.41 -12.57
N ILE A 208 9.04 3.41 -11.70
CA ILE A 208 9.59 4.74 -12.01
C ILE A 208 11.07 4.63 -12.38
N TYR A 209 11.88 3.93 -11.59
CA TYR A 209 13.28 3.72 -11.89
C TYR A 209 13.52 2.82 -13.11
N LEU A 210 12.67 1.83 -13.33
CA LEU A 210 12.78 0.95 -14.50
C LEU A 210 12.50 1.68 -15.80
N MET A 211 11.49 2.56 -15.81
CA MET A 211 11.05 3.29 -17.00
C MET A 211 11.77 4.64 -17.20
N GLY A 212 12.40 5.17 -16.17
CA GLY A 212 12.98 6.52 -16.20
C GLY A 212 11.94 7.64 -16.24
N LYS A 213 10.71 7.39 -15.72
CA LYS A 213 9.62 8.37 -15.73
C LYS A 213 9.47 9.02 -14.35
N GLY A 214 9.98 10.23 -14.20
CA GLY A 214 10.02 10.96 -12.91
C GLY A 214 11.33 10.80 -12.13
N ALA A 215 12.26 9.96 -12.64
CA ALA A 215 13.64 9.84 -12.20
C ALA A 215 14.49 9.34 -13.37
N PRO A 216 15.82 9.51 -13.38
CA PRO A 216 16.68 8.80 -14.30
C PRO A 216 16.48 7.27 -14.20
N LYS A 217 16.59 6.59 -15.34
CA LYS A 217 16.52 5.13 -15.38
C LYS A 217 17.64 4.52 -14.53
N ASP A 218 17.27 3.62 -13.61
CA ASP A 218 18.20 2.92 -12.71
C ASP A 218 17.66 1.52 -12.41
N ALA A 219 18.18 0.52 -13.13
CA ALA A 219 17.74 -0.87 -12.99
C ALA A 219 18.11 -1.46 -11.61
N ILE A 220 19.19 -0.99 -10.97
CA ILE A 220 19.58 -1.47 -9.65
C ILE A 220 18.59 -0.98 -8.59
N GLN A 221 18.25 0.30 -8.63
CA GLN A 221 17.21 0.85 -7.76
C GLN A 221 15.84 0.21 -8.03
N ALA A 222 15.49 0.02 -9.31
CA ALA A 222 14.26 -0.68 -9.68
C ALA A 222 14.21 -2.08 -9.06
N ALA A 223 15.26 -2.89 -9.23
CA ALA A 223 15.33 -4.25 -8.67
C ALA A 223 15.26 -4.26 -7.13
N ARG A 224 15.86 -3.27 -6.45
CA ARG A 224 15.77 -3.15 -4.98
C ARG A 224 14.34 -2.91 -4.51
N TRP A 225 13.64 -1.94 -5.09
CA TRP A 225 12.27 -1.62 -4.72
C TRP A 225 11.29 -2.74 -5.08
N LEU A 226 11.45 -3.33 -6.28
CA LEU A 226 10.63 -4.47 -6.71
C LEU A 226 10.85 -5.69 -5.81
N ARG A 227 12.08 -5.93 -5.31
CA ARG A 227 12.35 -7.03 -4.37
C ARG A 227 11.66 -6.83 -3.03
N LEU A 228 11.68 -5.61 -2.46
CA LEU A 228 10.96 -5.31 -1.23
C LEU A 228 9.46 -5.54 -1.38
N SER A 229 8.90 -5.14 -2.49
CA SER A 229 7.50 -5.33 -2.85
C SER A 229 7.15 -6.80 -3.08
N ALA A 230 7.95 -7.52 -3.87
CA ALA A 230 7.77 -8.93 -4.21
C ALA A 230 7.79 -9.85 -2.96
N ASN A 231 8.69 -9.57 -2.02
CA ASN A 231 8.78 -10.30 -0.75
C ASN A 231 7.52 -10.13 0.12
N LYS A 232 6.77 -9.04 -0.06
CA LYS A 232 5.49 -8.79 0.60
C LYS A 232 4.28 -9.34 -0.15
N GLY A 233 4.51 -10.01 -1.27
CA GLY A 233 3.46 -10.68 -2.04
C GLY A 233 2.83 -9.84 -3.14
N GLU A 234 3.37 -8.66 -3.47
CA GLU A 234 2.88 -7.88 -4.60
C GLU A 234 3.26 -8.58 -5.92
N HIS A 235 2.28 -9.22 -6.54
CA HIS A 235 2.50 -10.10 -7.69
C HIS A 235 3.00 -9.37 -8.96
N ARG A 236 2.60 -8.11 -9.15
CA ARG A 236 3.13 -7.29 -10.28
C ARG A 236 4.62 -6.99 -10.08
N ALA A 237 5.06 -6.78 -8.84
CA ALA A 237 6.47 -6.63 -8.52
C ALA A 237 7.24 -7.93 -8.70
N GLN A 238 6.65 -9.07 -8.29
CA GLN A 238 7.23 -10.41 -8.52
C GLN A 238 7.45 -10.66 -10.01
N ALA A 239 6.46 -10.30 -10.85
CA ALA A 239 6.57 -10.46 -12.31
C ALA A 239 7.69 -9.58 -12.91
N LEU A 240 7.74 -8.29 -12.57
CA LEU A 240 8.78 -7.40 -13.10
C LEU A 240 10.17 -7.81 -12.61
N LEU A 241 10.33 -8.09 -11.33
CA LEU A 241 11.60 -8.60 -10.77
C LEU A 241 12.00 -9.90 -11.43
N GLY A 242 11.04 -10.81 -11.59
CA GLY A 242 11.25 -12.09 -12.25
C GLY A 242 11.78 -11.95 -13.68
N GLY A 243 11.14 -11.06 -14.45
CA GLY A 243 11.57 -10.74 -15.81
C GLY A 243 12.97 -10.14 -15.88
N MET A 244 13.27 -9.16 -14.99
CA MET A 244 14.60 -8.54 -14.91
C MET A 244 15.69 -9.56 -14.60
N LEU A 245 15.49 -10.40 -13.58
CA LEU A 245 16.45 -11.43 -13.17
C LEU A 245 16.61 -12.54 -14.22
N PHE A 246 15.52 -12.92 -14.89
CA PHE A 246 15.55 -13.95 -15.93
C PHE A 246 16.37 -13.49 -17.13
N LYS A 247 16.13 -12.29 -17.63
CA LYS A 247 16.83 -11.73 -18.78
C LYS A 247 18.27 -11.33 -18.46
N GLY A 248 18.50 -10.74 -17.30
CA GLY A 248 19.79 -10.18 -16.92
C GLY A 248 20.08 -8.83 -17.61
N GLU A 249 19.04 -8.12 -18.05
CA GLU A 249 19.18 -6.79 -18.64
C GLU A 249 19.42 -5.76 -17.53
N ASP A 250 20.54 -5.05 -17.58
CA ASP A 250 20.96 -4.03 -16.60
C ASP A 250 21.12 -4.55 -15.14
N VAL A 251 20.98 -5.86 -14.91
CA VAL A 251 21.22 -6.56 -13.64
C VAL A 251 21.85 -7.93 -13.92
N SER A 252 22.53 -8.52 -12.92
CA SER A 252 23.08 -9.87 -13.09
C SER A 252 21.98 -10.90 -13.38
N ARG A 253 22.18 -11.71 -14.42
CA ARG A 253 21.24 -12.78 -14.80
C ARG A 253 21.16 -13.86 -13.72
N GLN A 254 19.97 -14.11 -13.23
CA GLN A 254 19.63 -15.13 -12.23
C GLN A 254 18.37 -15.87 -12.73
N ALA A 255 18.50 -16.60 -13.81
CA ALA A 255 17.35 -17.12 -14.55
C ALA A 255 16.45 -18.03 -13.73
N ALA A 256 17.02 -18.92 -12.91
CA ALA A 256 16.23 -19.80 -12.04
C ALA A 256 15.42 -19.02 -11.00
N LEU A 257 16.02 -17.99 -10.37
CA LEU A 257 15.33 -17.12 -9.43
C LEU A 257 14.30 -16.25 -10.14
N GLY A 258 14.63 -15.76 -11.33
CA GLY A 258 13.68 -15.01 -12.17
C GLY A 258 12.45 -15.85 -12.53
N LEU A 259 12.65 -17.10 -12.97
CA LEU A 259 11.58 -18.02 -13.29
C LEU A 259 10.72 -18.37 -12.06
N PHE A 260 11.35 -18.57 -10.89
CA PHE A 260 10.63 -18.76 -9.62
C PHE A 260 9.66 -17.58 -9.34
N TRP A 261 10.14 -16.34 -9.42
CA TRP A 261 9.29 -15.17 -9.20
C TRP A 261 8.15 -15.07 -10.22
N LEU A 262 8.39 -15.41 -11.48
CA LEU A 262 7.35 -15.44 -12.51
C LEU A 262 6.30 -16.52 -12.25
N ILE A 263 6.69 -17.70 -11.72
CA ILE A 263 5.74 -18.74 -11.31
C ILE A 263 4.81 -18.22 -10.21
N VAL A 264 5.39 -17.61 -9.16
CA VAL A 264 4.61 -17.09 -8.03
C VAL A 264 3.69 -15.95 -8.47
N ALA A 265 4.18 -15.04 -9.31
CA ALA A 265 3.39 -13.94 -9.84
C ALA A 265 2.20 -14.41 -10.68
N LYS A 266 2.43 -15.41 -11.56
CA LYS A 266 1.37 -15.97 -12.42
C LYS A 266 0.26 -16.64 -11.61
N ASP A 267 0.60 -17.33 -10.51
CA ASP A 267 -0.40 -17.98 -9.64
C ASP A 267 -1.33 -16.97 -8.96
N ALA A 268 -0.84 -15.76 -8.71
CA ALA A 268 -1.56 -14.66 -8.06
C ALA A 268 -2.20 -13.67 -9.04
N ALA A 269 -1.87 -13.73 -10.33
CA ALA A 269 -2.33 -12.79 -11.34
C ALA A 269 -3.85 -12.84 -11.56
N GLY A 270 -4.45 -11.67 -11.72
CA GLY A 270 -5.86 -11.52 -12.07
C GLY A 270 -6.15 -11.79 -13.55
N PRO A 271 -7.44 -11.87 -13.92
CA PRO A 271 -7.86 -12.17 -15.30
C PRO A 271 -7.41 -11.13 -16.32
N ASP A 272 -7.21 -9.88 -15.90
CA ASP A 272 -6.82 -8.77 -16.77
C ASP A 272 -5.29 -8.58 -16.84
N GLU A 273 -4.50 -9.42 -16.16
CA GLU A 273 -3.04 -9.32 -16.07
C GLU A 273 -2.32 -10.32 -16.97
N ASN A 274 -2.81 -10.51 -18.20
CA ASN A 274 -2.25 -11.44 -19.20
C ASN A 274 -0.75 -11.23 -19.43
N TRP A 275 -0.25 -10.02 -19.30
CA TRP A 275 1.17 -9.70 -19.45
C TRP A 275 2.07 -10.48 -18.48
N ILE A 276 1.58 -10.84 -17.28
CA ILE A 276 2.32 -11.67 -16.32
C ILE A 276 2.42 -13.12 -16.84
N THR A 277 1.31 -13.63 -17.36
CA THR A 277 1.27 -14.97 -17.96
C THR A 277 2.18 -15.05 -19.20
N ASP A 278 2.19 -14.00 -20.02
CA ASP A 278 3.04 -13.93 -21.20
C ASP A 278 4.52 -13.90 -20.84
N MET A 279 4.89 -13.10 -19.83
CA MET A 279 6.27 -13.06 -19.31
C MET A 279 6.71 -14.43 -18.78
N TYR A 280 5.86 -15.10 -18.00
CA TYR A 280 6.13 -16.44 -17.50
C TYR A 280 6.31 -17.45 -18.65
N THR A 281 5.39 -17.48 -19.62
CA THR A 281 5.40 -18.41 -20.74
C THR A 281 6.66 -18.23 -21.60
N SER A 282 7.02 -16.96 -21.88
CA SER A 282 8.25 -16.63 -22.60
C SER A 282 9.50 -17.08 -21.86
N ALA A 283 9.58 -16.83 -20.55
CA ALA A 283 10.71 -17.26 -19.73
C ALA A 283 10.81 -18.79 -19.64
N LEU A 284 9.68 -19.47 -19.44
CA LEU A 284 9.64 -20.92 -19.38
C LEU A 284 10.12 -21.58 -20.69
N ALA A 285 9.74 -21.04 -21.84
CA ALA A 285 10.18 -21.53 -23.15
C ALA A 285 11.69 -21.39 -23.36
N GLN A 286 12.31 -20.34 -22.83
CA GLN A 286 13.73 -20.03 -22.98
C GLN A 286 14.61 -20.71 -21.91
N ALA A 287 14.04 -21.07 -20.75
CA ALA A 287 14.79 -21.67 -19.65
C ALA A 287 15.28 -23.08 -20.02
N ASN A 288 16.53 -23.37 -19.69
CA ASN A 288 17.08 -24.70 -19.79
C ASN A 288 16.59 -25.63 -18.64
N GLU A 289 16.86 -26.92 -18.72
CA GLU A 289 16.38 -27.92 -17.74
C GLU A 289 16.93 -27.66 -16.32
N SER A 290 18.19 -27.27 -16.19
CA SER A 290 18.81 -26.92 -14.90
C SER A 290 18.15 -25.70 -14.26
N GLU A 291 17.88 -24.65 -15.03
CA GLU A 291 17.18 -23.45 -14.57
C GLU A 291 15.76 -23.76 -14.10
N ARG A 292 15.05 -24.60 -14.84
CA ARG A 292 13.70 -25.06 -14.47
C ARG A 292 13.71 -25.90 -13.19
N ALA A 293 14.67 -26.82 -13.05
CA ALA A 293 14.81 -27.66 -11.87
C ALA A 293 15.12 -26.80 -10.62
N MET A 294 16.02 -25.84 -10.75
CA MET A 294 16.37 -24.93 -9.65
C MET A 294 15.20 -24.00 -9.28
N ALA A 295 14.44 -23.50 -10.26
CA ALA A 295 13.25 -22.70 -10.00
C ALA A 295 12.17 -23.48 -9.22
N ARG A 296 11.97 -24.77 -9.56
CA ARG A 296 11.09 -25.66 -8.78
C ARG A 296 11.56 -25.81 -7.34
N LYS A 297 12.87 -26.00 -7.12
CA LYS A 297 13.43 -26.08 -5.78
C LYS A 297 13.19 -24.80 -4.97
N TYR A 298 13.41 -23.62 -5.55
CA TYR A 298 13.10 -22.34 -4.88
C TYR A 298 11.61 -22.24 -4.51
N LEU A 299 10.72 -22.72 -5.37
CA LEU A 299 9.28 -22.73 -5.08
C LEU A 299 8.95 -23.69 -3.93
N GLU A 300 9.52 -24.88 -3.89
CA GLU A 300 9.33 -25.84 -2.81
C GLU A 300 9.80 -25.29 -1.47
N ASP A 301 10.98 -24.68 -1.43
CA ASP A 301 11.54 -24.08 -0.22
C ASP A 301 10.70 -22.89 0.24
N TRP A 302 10.23 -22.04 -0.67
CA TRP A 302 9.34 -20.93 -0.36
C TRP A 302 7.97 -21.39 0.19
N LEU A 303 7.40 -22.47 -0.36
CA LEU A 303 6.14 -23.05 0.12
C LEU A 303 6.28 -23.68 1.51
N LYS A 304 7.43 -24.29 1.84
CA LYS A 304 7.71 -24.83 3.18
C LYS A 304 7.76 -23.69 4.22
N ASN A 305 8.52 -22.65 3.94
CA ASN A 305 8.70 -21.53 4.86
C ASN A 305 7.41 -20.69 5.11
N ARG A 306 6.38 -20.82 4.27
CA ARG A 306 5.07 -20.17 4.48
C ARG A 306 4.09 -20.98 5.33
N ARG A 307 4.42 -22.25 5.61
CA ARG A 307 3.57 -23.15 6.42
C ARG A 307 3.97 -23.17 7.90
N GLU A 308 5.16 -22.67 8.20
CA GLU A 308 5.69 -22.47 9.55
C GLU A 308 5.32 -21.05 10.06
#